data_a9b3585a6d44f764a598c8fec780e7dc
#
_entry.id   a9b3585a6d44f764a598c8fec780e7dc
#
_cell.length_a   1.000
_cell.length_b   1.000
_cell.length_c   1.000
_cell.angle_alpha   90.00
_cell.angle_beta   90.00
_cell.angle_gamma   90.00
#
_symmetry.space_group_name_H-M   'P 1'
#
loop_
_entity.id
_entity.type
_entity.pdbx_description
1 polymer ?
#
loop_
_entity_poly.entity_id
_entity_poly.type
_entity_poly.pdbx_seq_one_letter_code
_entity_poly.pdbx_strand_id
1 'polypeptide(L)'
;MKVHLLIQRTFSGLNTEYTTLPAIAKLDTKLFLTDERNMAMQLTDAPFFSLAKNEQWVAYSFIKKVLDREKRAGFYAIRLFLSPRYQLTNVRECLITIAKRYEATIQAGVAQQEYSDLLTPIEARAIKERAPYTIDETSIKKGDYYTIATPDSLESLFEDDRNAFIEKLYLFTEAINSPHLGQFHLQPIENINTRRLQIEDTRHYLKSLWVNEVAVPATTKLLLLPNDAKVYYQFPNNERQLLPNEATHLSTKALHIIDSERCIESVEVRNQPVKPKTDFYIYGFQEDTFTIKLKGRAERIEVADNLSELRTRKLVVKNPDDYLAKFWVNEVEIPIGKKVEVCALQTDTLSYSIRGKAAEHKAVTLYEDTLLIQLPQQGNSSTASDKTIWEDLLLFAVLALIIGGVGGYAFRSYTYKEELQQKQQQLDDTNALLEKENQKLFSLPTK
;
A
#
# COMPACT_ATOMS: atom_id res chain seq x y z
N MET A 1 22.83 -18.04 2.86
CA MET A 1 22.88 -17.30 4.13
C MET A 1 23.35 -18.22 5.23
N LYS A 2 24.04 -17.74 6.28
CA LYS A 2 24.61 -18.60 7.31
C LYS A 2 23.82 -18.49 8.62
N VAL A 3 23.48 -19.65 9.21
CA VAL A 3 22.91 -19.79 10.55
C VAL A 3 24.04 -20.14 11.51
N HIS A 4 24.05 -19.47 12.65
CA HIS A 4 25.00 -19.81 13.70
C HIS A 4 24.29 -20.52 14.84
N LEU A 5 24.91 -21.58 15.33
CA LEU A 5 24.44 -22.39 16.45
C LEU A 5 25.28 -22.10 17.70
N LEU A 6 24.60 -21.95 18.83
CA LEU A 6 25.20 -21.90 20.15
C LEU A 6 24.47 -22.87 21.05
N ILE A 7 25.22 -23.83 21.65
CA ILE A 7 24.70 -24.75 22.65
C ILE A 7 25.43 -24.47 23.97
N GLN A 8 24.64 -24.21 25.01
CA GLN A 8 25.15 -23.93 26.35
C GLN A 8 24.50 -24.84 27.39
N ARG A 9 25.22 -25.15 28.42
CA ARG A 9 24.74 -25.98 29.53
C ARG A 9 25.36 -25.51 30.84
N THR A 10 24.58 -25.64 31.93
CA THR A 10 25.11 -25.50 33.30
C THR A 10 25.60 -26.84 33.83
N PHE A 11 26.89 -26.96 34.07
CA PHE A 11 27.50 -28.14 34.65
C PHE A 11 28.19 -27.78 35.98
N SER A 12 29.12 -26.87 35.93
CA SER A 12 29.79 -26.23 37.06
C SER A 12 29.92 -24.72 36.78
N GLY A 13 28.82 -24.12 36.38
CA GLY A 13 28.72 -22.81 35.77
C GLY A 13 28.13 -22.91 34.36
N LEU A 14 27.90 -21.77 33.71
CA LEU A 14 27.40 -21.73 32.32
C LEU A 14 28.58 -22.02 31.37
N ASN A 15 28.55 -23.13 30.68
CA ASN A 15 29.58 -23.52 29.72
C ASN A 15 29.04 -23.52 28.29
N THR A 16 29.81 -23.08 27.33
CA THR A 16 29.56 -23.26 25.92
C THR A 16 30.04 -24.63 25.48
N GLU A 17 29.12 -25.51 25.12
CA GLU A 17 29.39 -26.88 24.68
C GLU A 17 29.69 -26.93 23.17
N TYR A 18 29.06 -26.05 22.38
CA TYR A 18 29.26 -25.95 20.96
C TYR A 18 28.94 -24.54 20.45
N THR A 19 29.71 -24.05 19.47
CA THR A 19 29.39 -22.79 18.81
C THR A 19 29.96 -22.73 17.41
N THR A 20 29.18 -22.15 16.49
CA THR A 20 29.59 -21.74 15.14
C THR A 20 29.66 -20.22 14.99
N LEU A 21 29.40 -19.47 16.07
CA LEU A 21 29.53 -18.02 16.06
C LEU A 21 31.00 -17.61 15.82
N PRO A 22 31.23 -16.57 15.01
CA PRO A 22 32.57 -16.03 14.83
C PRO A 22 33.16 -15.57 16.16
N ALA A 23 34.46 -15.78 16.36
CA ALA A 23 35.17 -15.38 17.60
C ALA A 23 35.06 -13.87 17.89
N ILE A 24 34.84 -13.05 16.85
CA ILE A 24 34.67 -11.59 16.95
C ILE A 24 33.19 -11.18 17.23
N ALA A 25 32.26 -12.12 17.22
CA ALA A 25 30.84 -11.81 17.50
C ALA A 25 30.72 -11.42 18.99
N LYS A 26 30.55 -10.12 19.22
CA LYS A 26 30.22 -9.60 20.56
C LYS A 26 28.74 -9.84 20.80
N LEU A 27 28.41 -10.92 21.50
CA LEU A 27 27.05 -11.15 21.95
C LEU A 27 26.72 -10.23 23.13
N ASP A 28 25.60 -9.55 23.05
CA ASP A 28 25.00 -8.92 24.22
C ASP A 28 24.53 -10.03 25.18
N THR A 29 25.35 -10.31 26.21
CA THR A 29 25.06 -11.37 27.17
C THR A 29 23.80 -11.10 27.97
N LYS A 30 23.44 -9.85 28.24
CA LYS A 30 22.21 -9.51 28.92
C LYS A 30 21.00 -9.90 28.06
N LEU A 31 21.01 -9.54 26.80
CA LEU A 31 19.90 -9.81 25.89
C LEU A 31 19.74 -11.31 25.59
N PHE A 32 20.84 -12.01 25.34
CA PHE A 32 20.77 -13.39 24.83
C PHE A 32 20.95 -14.48 25.88
N LEU A 33 21.50 -14.19 27.05
CA LEU A 33 21.97 -15.23 27.97
C LEU A 33 21.52 -15.10 29.43
N THR A 34 21.04 -13.94 29.92
CA THR A 34 21.03 -13.65 31.34
C THR A 34 19.94 -14.36 32.13
N ASP A 35 18.70 -14.15 31.89
CA ASP A 35 17.65 -14.57 32.85
C ASP A 35 17.11 -15.99 32.65
N GLU A 36 17.44 -16.63 31.55
CA GLU A 36 16.91 -17.93 31.15
C GLU A 36 17.20 -19.04 32.17
N ARG A 37 18.38 -18.99 32.84
CA ARG A 37 18.68 -19.94 33.89
C ARG A 37 17.71 -19.85 35.06
N ASN A 38 17.51 -18.66 35.57
CA ASN A 38 16.63 -18.43 36.70
C ASN A 38 15.17 -18.74 36.34
N MET A 39 14.75 -18.40 35.14
CA MET A 39 13.41 -18.74 34.62
C MET A 39 13.20 -20.25 34.52
N ALA A 40 14.16 -21.00 33.98
CA ALA A 40 14.11 -22.46 33.93
C ALA A 40 14.04 -23.11 35.30
N MET A 41 14.60 -22.45 36.30
CA MET A 41 14.63 -22.98 37.66
C MET A 41 13.39 -22.64 38.49
N GLN A 42 12.77 -21.49 38.22
CA GLN A 42 11.74 -20.92 39.10
C GLN A 42 10.35 -20.84 38.49
N LEU A 43 10.27 -20.67 37.16
CA LEU A 43 8.99 -20.41 36.46
C LEU A 43 8.31 -21.66 35.93
N THR A 44 9.09 -22.63 35.42
CA THR A 44 8.51 -23.80 34.75
C THR A 44 9.46 -25.00 34.81
N ASP A 45 8.88 -26.20 34.91
CA ASP A 45 9.63 -27.45 34.69
C ASP A 45 9.62 -27.89 33.21
N ALA A 46 8.68 -27.36 32.43
CA ALA A 46 8.58 -27.63 31.01
C ALA A 46 9.64 -26.87 30.19
N PRO A 47 10.02 -27.38 29.02
CA PRO A 47 10.81 -26.63 28.09
C PRO A 47 10.09 -25.37 27.63
N PHE A 48 10.83 -24.31 27.36
CA PHE A 48 10.28 -23.10 26.79
C PHE A 48 11.18 -22.56 25.68
N PHE A 49 10.64 -21.63 24.90
CA PHE A 49 11.35 -21.02 23.80
C PHE A 49 11.57 -19.53 24.07
N SER A 50 12.54 -18.93 23.37
CA SER A 50 12.67 -17.48 23.37
C SER A 50 13.02 -16.95 21.97
N LEU A 51 12.61 -15.71 21.73
CA LEU A 51 13.04 -14.87 20.62
C LEU A 51 13.73 -13.66 21.22
N ALA A 52 14.96 -13.41 20.83
CA ALA A 52 15.68 -12.19 21.22
C ALA A 52 16.29 -11.55 19.98
N LYS A 53 16.30 -10.20 19.91
CA LYS A 53 16.85 -9.50 18.77
C LYS A 53 17.50 -8.18 19.15
N ASN A 54 18.52 -7.80 18.37
CA ASN A 54 19.10 -6.47 18.30
C ASN A 54 19.43 -6.12 16.86
N GLU A 55 20.18 -5.05 16.63
CA GLU A 55 20.57 -4.60 15.28
C GLU A 55 21.42 -5.63 14.51
N GLN A 56 22.12 -6.51 15.19
CA GLN A 56 23.06 -7.47 14.58
C GLN A 56 22.48 -8.87 14.43
N TRP A 57 21.62 -9.29 15.37
CA TRP A 57 21.19 -10.67 15.51
C TRP A 57 19.70 -10.80 15.82
N VAL A 58 19.12 -11.85 15.28
CA VAL A 58 17.89 -12.47 15.79
C VAL A 58 18.26 -13.85 16.27
N ALA A 59 17.93 -14.18 17.51
CA ALA A 59 18.19 -15.47 18.12
C ALA A 59 16.87 -16.17 18.49
N TYR A 60 16.73 -17.39 18.03
CA TYR A 60 15.66 -18.31 18.42
C TYR A 60 16.24 -19.34 19.35
N SER A 61 15.64 -19.53 20.52
CA SER A 61 16.20 -20.40 21.54
C SER A 61 15.19 -21.45 22.01
N PHE A 62 15.70 -22.60 22.36
CA PHE A 62 15.01 -23.65 23.10
C PHE A 62 15.76 -23.89 24.42
N ILE A 63 15.05 -23.81 25.53
CA ILE A 63 15.61 -23.90 26.87
C ILE A 63 14.92 -25.04 27.60
N LYS A 64 15.71 -25.95 28.20
CA LYS A 64 15.18 -27.09 28.95
C LYS A 64 15.93 -27.30 30.24
N LYS A 65 15.18 -27.50 31.33
CA LYS A 65 15.70 -27.90 32.63
C LYS A 65 16.26 -29.31 32.55
N VAL A 66 17.39 -29.53 33.13
CA VAL A 66 18.06 -30.85 33.25
C VAL A 66 18.70 -31.02 34.61
N LEU A 67 18.96 -32.26 34.99
CA LEU A 67 19.77 -32.57 36.17
C LEU A 67 21.20 -32.82 35.71
N ASP A 68 22.18 -32.32 36.47
CA ASP A 68 23.58 -32.65 36.26
C ASP A 68 23.87 -34.07 36.84
N ARG A 69 25.15 -34.50 36.77
CA ARG A 69 25.59 -35.82 37.28
C ARG A 69 25.38 -35.98 38.78
N GLU A 70 25.38 -34.88 39.49
CA GLU A 70 25.19 -34.85 40.97
C GLU A 70 23.71 -34.58 41.33
N LYS A 71 22.79 -34.73 40.38
CA LYS A 71 21.36 -34.49 40.49
C LYS A 71 21.00 -33.04 40.85
N ARG A 72 21.91 -32.09 40.66
CA ARG A 72 21.61 -30.68 40.81
C ARG A 72 20.84 -30.17 39.59
N ALA A 73 19.86 -29.36 39.85
CA ALA A 73 19.10 -28.75 38.73
C ALA A 73 19.97 -27.76 37.96
N GLY A 74 19.94 -27.90 36.66
CA GLY A 74 20.57 -27.04 35.70
C GLY A 74 19.69 -26.87 34.47
N PHE A 75 20.25 -26.34 33.41
CA PHE A 75 19.58 -26.23 32.13
C PHE A 75 20.55 -26.40 30.97
N TYR A 76 20.02 -26.67 29.80
CA TYR A 76 20.75 -26.39 28.56
C TYR A 76 19.89 -25.48 27.66
N ALA A 77 20.56 -24.77 26.79
CA ALA A 77 19.96 -23.90 25.82
C ALA A 77 20.57 -24.09 24.44
N ILE A 78 19.71 -24.21 23.44
CA ILE A 78 20.09 -24.29 22.03
C ILE A 78 19.61 -23.00 21.38
N ARG A 79 20.51 -22.29 20.70
CA ARG A 79 20.21 -21.01 20.07
C ARG A 79 20.66 -20.99 18.63
N LEU A 80 19.75 -20.56 17.74
CA LEU A 80 20.03 -20.30 16.33
C LEU A 80 20.05 -18.80 16.10
N PHE A 81 21.16 -18.28 15.62
CA PHE A 81 21.37 -16.87 15.32
C PHE A 81 21.34 -16.61 13.82
N LEU A 82 20.63 -15.57 13.42
CA LEU A 82 20.50 -15.10 12.06
C LEU A 82 20.68 -13.57 12.01
N SER A 83 21.00 -13.05 10.81
CA SER A 83 20.89 -11.61 10.57
C SER A 83 19.42 -11.16 10.67
N PRO A 84 19.13 -9.96 11.20
CA PRO A 84 17.77 -9.45 11.38
C PRO A 84 16.93 -9.34 10.10
N ARG A 85 17.61 -9.30 8.95
CA ARG A 85 16.96 -9.32 7.62
C ARG A 85 16.18 -10.60 7.35
N TYR A 86 16.47 -11.66 8.07
CA TYR A 86 15.90 -12.99 7.83
C TYR A 86 15.12 -13.48 9.05
N GLN A 87 14.22 -14.40 8.80
CA GLN A 87 13.49 -15.12 9.82
C GLN A 87 13.58 -16.63 9.60
N LEU A 88 13.59 -17.36 10.71
CA LEU A 88 13.52 -18.81 10.69
C LEU A 88 12.05 -19.24 10.60
N THR A 89 11.74 -20.17 9.73
CA THR A 89 10.46 -20.88 9.67
C THR A 89 10.60 -22.25 10.30
N ASN A 90 9.51 -22.84 10.75
CA ASN A 90 9.51 -24.13 11.47
C ASN A 90 10.48 -24.12 12.66
N VAL A 91 10.48 -23.01 13.40
CA VAL A 91 11.41 -22.74 14.51
C VAL A 91 11.43 -23.90 15.51
N ARG A 92 10.23 -24.35 15.92
CA ARG A 92 10.09 -25.45 16.86
C ARG A 92 10.76 -26.71 16.37
N GLU A 93 10.51 -27.12 15.14
CA GLU A 93 11.08 -28.33 14.54
C GLU A 93 12.60 -28.24 14.46
N CYS A 94 13.13 -27.12 13.97
CA CYS A 94 14.57 -26.88 13.87
C CYS A 94 15.27 -27.01 15.23
N LEU A 95 14.76 -26.32 16.25
CA LEU A 95 15.35 -26.33 17.58
C LEU A 95 15.21 -27.68 18.28
N ILE A 96 14.06 -28.36 18.18
CA ILE A 96 13.85 -29.68 18.81
C ILE A 96 14.68 -30.74 18.13
N THR A 97 14.89 -30.68 16.82
CA THR A 97 15.77 -31.65 16.10
C THR A 97 17.20 -31.55 16.62
N ILE A 98 17.74 -30.36 16.78
CA ILE A 98 19.06 -30.15 17.37
C ILE A 98 19.08 -30.61 18.85
N ALA A 99 18.03 -30.30 19.62
CA ALA A 99 17.91 -30.70 21.02
C ALA A 99 17.95 -32.21 21.18
N LYS A 100 17.20 -32.96 20.38
CA LYS A 100 17.19 -34.43 20.41
C LYS A 100 18.59 -35.00 20.13
N ARG A 101 19.32 -34.47 19.14
CA ARG A 101 20.69 -34.89 18.86
C ARG A 101 21.61 -34.56 20.03
N TYR A 102 21.50 -33.36 20.60
CA TYR A 102 22.31 -32.96 21.75
C TYR A 102 22.06 -33.87 22.96
N GLU A 103 20.82 -34.18 23.27
CA GLU A 103 20.46 -35.09 24.37
C GLU A 103 21.03 -36.51 24.16
N ALA A 104 20.95 -37.04 22.93
CA ALA A 104 21.54 -38.33 22.59
C ALA A 104 23.05 -38.32 22.77
N THR A 105 23.75 -37.23 22.45
CA THR A 105 25.19 -37.04 22.63
C THR A 105 25.56 -37.08 24.11
N ILE A 106 24.79 -36.38 24.96
CA ILE A 106 25.02 -36.40 26.40
C ILE A 106 24.84 -37.81 26.98
N GLN A 107 23.78 -38.52 26.57
CA GLN A 107 23.52 -39.87 27.05
C GLN A 107 24.58 -40.87 26.61
N ALA A 108 25.13 -40.72 25.42
CA ALA A 108 26.24 -41.54 24.90
C ALA A 108 27.59 -41.20 25.47
N GLY A 109 27.74 -40.09 26.22
CA GLY A 109 29.01 -39.62 26.77
C GLY A 109 30.05 -39.13 25.75
N VAL A 110 29.58 -38.77 24.54
CA VAL A 110 30.42 -38.29 23.45
C VAL A 110 30.81 -36.82 23.69
N ALA A 111 32.08 -36.50 23.67
CA ALA A 111 32.56 -35.19 24.09
C ALA A 111 32.32 -34.05 23.10
N GLN A 112 32.24 -34.32 21.81
CA GLN A 112 31.93 -33.31 20.77
C GLN A 112 31.21 -33.97 19.59
N GLN A 113 30.15 -33.37 19.12
CA GLN A 113 29.47 -33.75 17.90
C GLN A 113 29.35 -32.58 16.97
N GLU A 114 29.47 -32.81 15.66
CA GLU A 114 29.21 -31.81 14.66
C GLU A 114 27.70 -31.73 14.38
N TYR A 115 27.24 -30.52 14.06
CA TYR A 115 25.85 -30.20 13.75
C TYR A 115 25.70 -29.61 12.35
N SER A 116 26.74 -29.59 11.54
CA SER A 116 26.76 -29.03 10.21
C SER A 116 25.72 -29.67 9.28
N ASP A 117 25.50 -30.97 9.42
CA ASP A 117 24.49 -31.73 8.69
C ASP A 117 23.04 -31.34 9.03
N LEU A 118 22.80 -30.81 10.24
CA LEU A 118 21.51 -30.25 10.65
C LEU A 118 21.36 -28.78 10.26
N LEU A 119 22.44 -28.01 10.28
CA LEU A 119 22.40 -26.58 9.93
C LEU A 119 22.21 -26.37 8.43
N THR A 120 22.84 -27.16 7.58
CA THR A 120 22.72 -27.04 6.11
C THR A 120 21.28 -27.14 5.61
N PRO A 121 20.44 -28.11 6.01
CA PRO A 121 19.02 -28.12 5.66
C PRO A 121 18.24 -26.91 6.18
N ILE A 122 18.55 -26.43 7.38
CA ILE A 122 17.93 -25.24 7.95
C ILE A 122 18.24 -24.02 7.09
N GLU A 123 19.51 -23.82 6.73
CA GLU A 123 19.97 -22.71 5.88
C GLU A 123 19.29 -22.75 4.49
N ALA A 124 19.03 -23.93 3.96
CA ALA A 124 18.45 -24.10 2.62
C ALA A 124 16.91 -24.00 2.57
N ARG A 125 16.21 -24.41 3.63
CA ARG A 125 14.74 -24.61 3.57
C ARG A 125 13.96 -23.84 4.60
N ALA A 126 14.54 -23.57 5.75
CA ALA A 126 13.83 -22.96 6.89
C ALA A 126 14.07 -21.48 7.04
N ILE A 127 14.84 -20.85 6.16
CA ILE A 127 15.13 -19.40 6.24
C ILE A 127 14.43 -18.70 5.09
N LYS A 128 13.67 -17.69 5.43
CA LYS A 128 13.09 -16.75 4.46
C LYS A 128 13.52 -15.31 4.78
N GLU A 129 13.58 -14.49 3.77
CA GLU A 129 13.76 -13.06 3.94
C GLU A 129 12.53 -12.49 4.67
N ARG A 130 12.77 -11.65 5.66
CA ARG A 130 11.69 -10.98 6.39
C ARG A 130 11.02 -9.98 5.45
N ALA A 131 9.70 -9.93 5.44
CA ALA A 131 8.98 -8.93 4.67
C ALA A 131 9.48 -7.53 5.06
N PRO A 132 9.81 -6.68 4.08
CA PRO A 132 10.27 -5.33 4.37
C PRO A 132 9.11 -4.53 4.96
N TYR A 133 9.24 -4.16 6.22
CA TYR A 133 8.35 -3.18 6.86
C TYR A 133 9.22 -2.12 7.54
N THR A 134 8.67 -0.93 7.62
CA THR A 134 9.29 0.16 8.38
C THR A 134 8.59 0.26 9.73
N ILE A 135 9.37 0.34 10.79
CA ILE A 135 8.88 0.64 12.14
C ILE A 135 9.47 1.97 12.58
N ASP A 136 8.74 2.63 13.46
CA ASP A 136 9.28 3.76 14.21
C ASP A 136 10.11 3.21 15.38
N GLU A 137 11.41 3.49 15.40
CA GLU A 137 12.33 3.03 16.45
C GLU A 137 11.90 3.51 17.85
N THR A 138 11.25 4.66 17.95
CA THR A 138 10.72 5.17 19.22
C THR A 138 9.58 4.32 19.78
N SER A 139 8.96 3.49 18.94
CA SER A 139 7.89 2.56 19.33
C SER A 139 8.42 1.26 19.91
N ILE A 140 9.73 1.00 19.86
CA ILE A 140 10.31 -0.21 20.43
C ILE A 140 10.18 -0.17 21.96
N LYS A 141 9.50 -1.17 22.49
CA LYS A 141 9.29 -1.32 23.93
C LYS A 141 10.46 -2.07 24.55
N LYS A 142 11.14 -1.41 25.47
CA LYS A 142 12.20 -2.06 26.24
C LYS A 142 11.58 -2.95 27.31
N GLY A 143 12.16 -4.11 27.52
CA GLY A 143 11.74 -5.07 28.51
C GLY A 143 11.53 -6.48 27.95
N ASP A 144 11.26 -7.40 28.86
CA ASP A 144 11.06 -8.80 28.55
C ASP A 144 9.56 -9.11 28.51
N TYR A 145 9.12 -9.73 27.43
CA TYR A 145 7.73 -10.10 27.21
C TYR A 145 7.54 -11.61 27.28
N TYR A 146 6.34 -12.05 27.58
CA TYR A 146 6.01 -13.47 27.61
C TYR A 146 4.59 -13.74 27.09
N THR A 147 4.36 -14.97 26.69
CA THR A 147 3.04 -15.56 26.52
C THR A 147 3.09 -17.07 26.73
N ILE A 148 1.90 -17.68 26.91
CA ILE A 148 1.77 -19.13 26.97
C ILE A 148 1.41 -19.62 25.57
N ALA A 149 2.25 -20.49 25.02
CA ALA A 149 2.12 -21.02 23.68
C ALA A 149 1.68 -22.49 23.71
N THR A 150 0.70 -22.83 22.91
CA THR A 150 0.42 -24.23 22.57
C THR A 150 1.39 -24.68 21.47
N PRO A 151 1.63 -26.00 21.30
CA PRO A 151 2.45 -26.49 20.19
C PRO A 151 2.01 -25.99 18.82
N ASP A 152 0.71 -25.77 18.62
CA ASP A 152 0.12 -25.33 17.35
C ASP A 152 0.26 -23.79 17.15
N SER A 153 0.25 -23.00 18.23
CA SER A 153 0.37 -21.54 18.15
C SER A 153 1.82 -21.06 18.13
N LEU A 154 2.79 -21.90 18.45
CA LEU A 154 4.17 -21.50 18.69
C LEU A 154 4.82 -20.89 17.44
N GLU A 155 4.61 -21.47 16.27
CA GLU A 155 5.16 -20.93 15.01
C GLU A 155 4.56 -19.57 14.69
N SER A 156 3.25 -19.40 14.82
CA SER A 156 2.58 -18.12 14.57
C SER A 156 3.04 -17.02 15.53
N LEU A 157 3.36 -17.36 16.77
CA LEU A 157 3.89 -16.42 17.76
C LEU A 157 5.31 -15.94 17.42
N PHE A 158 6.15 -16.76 16.79
CA PHE A 158 7.45 -16.31 16.27
C PHE A 158 7.33 -15.38 15.07
N GLU A 159 6.24 -15.50 14.30
CA GLU A 159 5.97 -14.66 13.12
C GLU A 159 5.08 -13.44 13.44
N ASP A 160 4.68 -13.26 14.70
CA ASP A 160 3.78 -12.20 15.15
C ASP A 160 4.39 -10.80 14.95
N ASP A 161 3.60 -9.88 14.41
CA ASP A 161 4.01 -8.50 14.16
C ASP A 161 4.43 -7.75 15.43
N ARG A 162 3.84 -8.12 16.58
CA ARG A 162 4.21 -7.54 17.87
C ARG A 162 5.67 -7.74 18.21
N ASN A 163 6.28 -8.81 17.68
CA ASN A 163 7.70 -9.06 17.84
C ASN A 163 8.58 -7.95 17.26
N ALA A 164 8.06 -7.14 16.32
CA ALA A 164 8.80 -6.00 15.76
C ALA A 164 9.12 -4.95 16.83
N PHE A 165 8.27 -4.81 17.84
CA PHE A 165 8.34 -3.75 18.87
C PHE A 165 8.96 -4.18 20.19
N ILE A 166 9.48 -5.40 20.30
CA ILE A 166 10.07 -5.93 21.51
C ILE A 166 11.47 -6.45 21.25
N GLU A 167 12.33 -6.39 22.25
CA GLU A 167 13.69 -6.93 22.20
C GLU A 167 13.74 -8.42 22.55
N LYS A 168 12.87 -8.87 23.46
CA LYS A 168 12.87 -10.25 23.95
C LYS A 168 11.48 -10.78 24.25
N LEU A 169 11.19 -11.99 23.79
CA LEU A 169 9.95 -12.73 24.03
C LEU A 169 10.27 -14.12 24.57
N TYR A 170 9.56 -14.53 25.61
CA TYR A 170 9.54 -15.88 26.13
C TYR A 170 8.23 -16.57 25.83
N LEU A 171 8.29 -17.78 25.31
CA LEU A 171 7.15 -18.60 24.93
C LEU A 171 7.14 -19.84 25.82
N PHE A 172 6.31 -19.82 26.85
CA PHE A 172 6.16 -20.94 27.77
C PHE A 172 5.17 -21.95 27.21
N THR A 173 5.52 -23.24 27.24
CA THR A 173 4.66 -24.32 26.70
C THR A 173 3.66 -24.87 27.73
N GLU A 174 3.77 -24.46 28.98
CA GLU A 174 2.87 -24.81 30.10
C GLU A 174 2.61 -23.59 30.99
N ALA A 175 1.66 -23.72 31.88
CA ALA A 175 1.40 -22.69 32.89
C ALA A 175 2.65 -22.40 33.72
N ILE A 176 2.90 -21.13 33.92
CA ILE A 176 4.07 -20.64 34.67
C ILE A 176 3.73 -20.39 36.15
N ASN A 177 4.72 -20.47 36.99
CA ASN A 177 4.56 -20.18 38.40
C ASN A 177 4.40 -18.67 38.63
N SER A 178 3.16 -18.20 38.68
CA SER A 178 2.84 -16.77 38.72
C SER A 178 3.41 -15.99 39.92
N PRO A 179 3.60 -16.53 41.11
CA PRO A 179 4.25 -15.79 42.21
C PRO A 179 5.68 -15.28 41.90
N HIS A 180 6.37 -15.96 41.01
CA HIS A 180 7.74 -15.58 40.62
C HIS A 180 7.82 -14.65 39.41
N LEU A 181 6.72 -14.44 38.67
CA LEU A 181 6.69 -13.57 37.48
C LEU A 181 7.18 -12.15 37.75
N GLY A 182 6.76 -11.55 38.86
CA GLY A 182 7.13 -10.20 39.26
C GLY A 182 8.63 -10.00 39.47
N GLN A 183 9.38 -11.06 39.79
CA GLN A 183 10.85 -11.00 39.98
C GLN A 183 11.60 -10.85 38.66
N PHE A 184 10.97 -11.29 37.55
CA PHE A 184 11.57 -11.21 36.20
C PHE A 184 11.09 -10.01 35.40
N HIS A 185 10.21 -9.17 35.94
CA HIS A 185 9.64 -8.01 35.27
C HIS A 185 9.03 -8.32 33.89
N LEU A 186 8.51 -9.54 33.72
CA LEU A 186 7.89 -9.99 32.49
C LEU A 186 6.53 -9.34 32.26
N GLN A 187 6.30 -8.89 31.04
CA GLN A 187 5.03 -8.29 30.59
C GLN A 187 4.33 -9.20 29.58
N PRO A 188 2.99 -9.35 29.66
CA PRO A 188 2.26 -10.09 28.64
C PRO A 188 2.40 -9.41 27.27
N ILE A 189 2.68 -10.18 26.20
CA ILE A 189 2.76 -9.65 24.84
C ILE A 189 1.41 -9.12 24.36
N GLU A 190 0.31 -9.58 24.94
CA GLU A 190 -1.06 -9.13 24.67
C GLU A 190 -1.26 -7.65 24.96
N ASN A 191 -0.40 -7.04 25.77
CA ASN A 191 -0.39 -5.60 26.04
C ASN A 191 0.08 -4.78 24.82
N ILE A 192 0.67 -5.42 23.80
CA ILE A 192 1.13 -4.77 22.57
C ILE A 192 0.08 -4.99 21.49
N ASN A 193 -0.60 -3.92 21.10
CA ASN A 193 -1.52 -3.92 19.98
C ASN A 193 -0.87 -3.26 18.77
N THR A 194 -0.91 -3.91 17.62
CA THR A 194 -0.27 -3.44 16.40
C THR A 194 -1.25 -3.42 15.24
N ARG A 195 -0.96 -2.57 14.25
CA ARG A 195 -1.67 -2.51 12.97
C ARG A 195 -0.70 -2.40 11.82
N ARG A 196 -1.11 -2.87 10.66
CA ARG A 196 -0.39 -2.69 9.40
C ARG A 196 -1.04 -1.56 8.62
N LEU A 197 -0.22 -0.71 8.01
CA LEU A 197 -0.64 0.31 7.06
C LEU A 197 0.08 0.07 5.74
N GLN A 198 -0.65 -0.37 4.74
CA GLN A 198 -0.15 -0.54 3.38
C GLN A 198 -0.24 0.78 2.63
N ILE A 199 0.81 1.15 1.88
CA ILE A 199 0.90 2.41 1.15
C ILE A 199 1.16 2.11 -0.32
N GLU A 200 0.23 2.51 -1.17
CA GLU A 200 0.30 2.41 -2.63
C GLU A 200 0.41 3.81 -3.24
N ASP A 201 1.62 4.31 -3.27
CA ASP A 201 1.97 5.60 -3.88
C ASP A 201 2.88 5.38 -5.09
N THR A 202 2.37 4.69 -6.11
CA THR A 202 3.13 4.28 -7.30
C THR A 202 3.65 5.45 -8.14
N ARG A 203 3.02 6.61 -8.04
CA ARG A 203 3.38 7.83 -8.78
C ARG A 203 4.04 8.90 -7.90
N HIS A 204 4.35 8.57 -6.64
CA HIS A 204 5.02 9.46 -5.69
C HIS A 204 4.29 10.80 -5.48
N TYR A 205 2.98 10.72 -5.28
CA TYR A 205 2.15 11.89 -5.00
C TYR A 205 2.28 12.37 -3.54
N LEU A 206 2.66 11.49 -2.61
CA LEU A 206 2.96 11.88 -1.23
C LEU A 206 4.29 12.66 -1.18
N LYS A 207 4.23 13.85 -0.65
CA LYS A 207 5.43 14.67 -0.38
C LYS A 207 6.18 14.15 0.84
N SER A 208 5.46 13.82 1.90
CA SER A 208 6.04 13.41 3.18
C SER A 208 5.07 12.56 4.00
N LEU A 209 5.64 11.69 4.82
CA LEU A 209 4.95 10.82 5.75
C LEU A 209 5.67 10.86 7.10
N TRP A 210 4.93 10.86 8.21
CA TRP A 210 5.49 10.85 9.56
C TRP A 210 4.72 9.86 10.45
N VAL A 211 5.46 9.24 11.35
CA VAL A 211 4.91 8.42 12.44
C VAL A 211 5.41 9.02 13.74
N ASN A 212 4.51 9.36 14.66
CA ASN A 212 4.84 10.00 15.94
C ASN A 212 5.84 11.17 15.81
N GLU A 213 5.65 12.05 14.82
CA GLU A 213 6.51 13.19 14.46
C GLU A 213 7.85 12.83 13.79
N VAL A 214 8.20 11.55 13.66
CA VAL A 214 9.41 11.09 12.97
C VAL A 214 9.11 10.90 11.48
N ALA A 215 9.92 11.50 10.63
CA ALA A 215 9.77 11.37 9.18
C ALA A 215 10.09 9.93 8.72
N VAL A 216 9.22 9.40 7.89
CA VAL A 216 9.37 8.08 7.26
C VAL A 216 9.61 8.29 5.76
N PRO A 217 10.47 7.49 5.10
CA PRO A 217 10.67 7.59 3.66
C PRO A 217 9.35 7.49 2.89
N ALA A 218 9.09 8.43 1.97
CA ALA A 218 7.87 8.44 1.15
C ALA A 218 7.75 7.19 0.24
N THR A 219 8.86 6.47 0.03
CA THR A 219 8.90 5.20 -0.71
C THR A 219 8.46 3.98 0.10
N THR A 220 8.12 4.17 1.38
CA THR A 220 7.67 3.08 2.25
C THR A 220 6.36 2.50 1.75
N LYS A 221 6.33 1.18 1.54
CA LYS A 221 5.15 0.46 1.07
C LYS A 221 4.31 -0.16 2.18
N LEU A 222 4.95 -0.48 3.31
CA LEU A 222 4.31 -1.10 4.45
C LEU A 222 4.88 -0.51 5.74
N LEU A 223 4.01 0.03 6.56
CA LEU A 223 4.31 0.43 7.93
C LEU A 223 3.68 -0.55 8.90
N LEU A 224 4.47 -0.96 9.87
CA LEU A 224 4.00 -1.67 11.04
C LEU A 224 4.00 -0.71 12.22
N LEU A 225 2.87 -0.56 12.89
CA LEU A 225 2.61 0.51 13.85
C LEU A 225 1.98 -0.03 15.12
N PRO A 226 2.30 0.50 16.30
CA PRO A 226 1.42 0.39 17.46
C PRO A 226 0.07 1.07 17.15
N ASN A 227 -1.01 0.58 17.76
CA ASN A 227 -2.35 1.13 17.51
C ASN A 227 -2.50 2.60 17.92
N ASP A 228 -1.72 3.05 18.90
CA ASP A 228 -1.70 4.43 19.42
C ASP A 228 -0.80 5.36 18.59
N ALA A 229 -0.05 4.85 17.62
CA ALA A 229 0.83 5.65 16.78
C ALA A 229 0.03 6.59 15.87
N LYS A 230 0.41 7.88 15.90
CA LYS A 230 -0.16 8.92 15.04
C LYS A 230 0.59 8.97 13.73
N VAL A 231 -0.14 8.78 12.62
CA VAL A 231 0.42 8.89 11.28
C VAL A 231 -0.04 10.18 10.65
N TYR A 232 0.90 10.95 10.12
CA TYR A 232 0.62 12.18 9.38
C TYR A 232 1.13 12.05 7.97
N TYR A 233 0.42 12.69 7.06
CA TYR A 233 0.81 12.75 5.65
C TYR A 233 0.73 14.18 5.11
N GLN A 234 1.42 14.43 4.00
CA GLN A 234 1.35 15.69 3.29
C GLN A 234 1.43 15.45 1.79
N PHE A 235 0.49 16.01 1.05
CA PHE A 235 0.59 16.17 -0.40
C PHE A 235 1.30 17.48 -0.77
N PRO A 236 1.80 17.64 -2.01
CA PRO A 236 2.63 18.81 -2.39
C PRO A 236 2.02 20.18 -2.14
N ASN A 237 0.70 20.31 -2.25
CA ASN A 237 -0.01 21.59 -2.15
C ASN A 237 -0.87 21.71 -0.89
N ASN A 238 -0.78 20.74 0.01
CA ASN A 238 -1.63 20.68 1.20
C ASN A 238 -0.79 20.85 2.47
N GLU A 239 -1.46 21.24 3.54
CA GLU A 239 -0.88 21.18 4.88
C GLU A 239 -0.78 19.72 5.35
N ARG A 240 0.03 19.53 6.38
CA ARG A 240 0.17 18.24 7.06
C ARG A 240 -1.17 17.84 7.69
N GLN A 241 -1.62 16.62 7.42
CA GLN A 241 -2.89 16.08 7.90
C GLN A 241 -2.69 14.79 8.70
N LEU A 242 -3.52 14.60 9.72
CA LEU A 242 -3.54 13.38 10.52
C LEU A 242 -4.36 12.31 9.78
N LEU A 243 -3.78 11.12 9.67
CA LEU A 243 -4.47 9.95 9.15
C LEU A 243 -5.38 9.33 10.22
N PRO A 244 -6.61 8.94 9.91
CA PRO A 244 -7.45 8.16 10.83
C PRO A 244 -6.75 6.88 11.30
N ASN A 245 -6.91 6.54 12.59
CA ASN A 245 -6.25 5.35 13.16
C ASN A 245 -6.75 4.04 12.57
N GLU A 246 -7.94 4.01 12.02
CA GLU A 246 -8.56 2.84 11.41
C GLU A 246 -8.02 2.56 10.00
N ALA A 247 -7.27 3.50 9.41
CA ALA A 247 -6.71 3.32 8.08
C ALA A 247 -5.70 2.16 8.07
N THR A 248 -5.95 1.20 7.21
CA THR A 248 -5.08 0.03 6.97
C THR A 248 -4.44 0.04 5.59
N HIS A 249 -4.98 0.84 4.70
CA HIS A 249 -4.52 0.97 3.32
C HIS A 249 -4.61 2.41 2.86
N LEU A 250 -3.60 2.88 2.15
CA LEU A 250 -3.53 4.18 1.49
C LEU A 250 -3.17 3.96 0.03
N SER A 251 -4.09 4.30 -0.87
CA SER A 251 -3.80 4.36 -2.30
C SER A 251 -3.98 5.80 -2.76
N THR A 252 -2.97 6.36 -3.42
CA THR A 252 -2.97 7.77 -3.82
C THR A 252 -3.55 7.97 -5.22
N LYS A 253 -4.25 9.09 -5.42
CA LYS A 253 -4.70 9.55 -6.73
C LYS A 253 -4.41 11.04 -6.91
N ALA A 254 -4.36 11.48 -8.16
CA ALA A 254 -4.27 12.88 -8.50
C ALA A 254 -5.18 13.21 -9.71
N LEU A 255 -5.68 14.43 -9.72
CA LEU A 255 -6.41 15.00 -10.83
C LEU A 255 -5.68 16.24 -11.34
N HIS A 256 -5.32 16.25 -12.62
CA HIS A 256 -4.79 17.40 -13.30
C HIS A 256 -5.92 18.32 -13.76
N ILE A 257 -5.91 19.56 -13.32
CA ILE A 257 -6.94 20.55 -13.67
C ILE A 257 -6.34 21.63 -14.54
N ILE A 258 -6.90 21.82 -15.74
CA ILE A 258 -6.54 22.85 -16.70
C ILE A 258 -7.73 23.82 -16.79
N ASP A 259 -7.55 24.99 -16.19
CA ASP A 259 -8.57 26.06 -16.10
C ASP A 259 -8.03 27.37 -16.68
N SER A 260 -7.60 27.33 -17.95
CA SER A 260 -7.03 28.48 -18.66
C SER A 260 -7.94 29.70 -18.66
N GLU A 261 -9.25 29.51 -18.70
CA GLU A 261 -10.26 30.57 -18.73
C GLU A 261 -10.74 31.00 -17.33
N ARG A 262 -10.15 30.45 -16.27
CA ARG A 262 -10.51 30.73 -14.87
C ARG A 262 -11.99 30.54 -14.56
N CYS A 263 -12.55 29.47 -15.07
CA CYS A 263 -13.94 29.09 -14.89
C CYS A 263 -14.25 28.50 -13.51
N ILE A 264 -13.26 28.01 -12.79
CA ILE A 264 -13.45 27.39 -11.49
C ILE A 264 -13.62 28.48 -10.41
N GLU A 265 -14.68 28.34 -9.61
CA GLU A 265 -14.95 29.16 -8.41
C GLU A 265 -14.27 28.56 -7.19
N SER A 266 -14.46 27.25 -6.96
CA SER A 266 -13.83 26.53 -5.85
C SER A 266 -13.53 25.09 -6.22
N VAL A 267 -12.52 24.53 -5.54
CA VAL A 267 -12.14 23.11 -5.58
C VAL A 267 -12.03 22.61 -4.15
N GLU A 268 -12.55 21.44 -3.88
CA GLU A 268 -12.49 20.82 -2.56
C GLU A 268 -12.04 19.37 -2.67
N VAL A 269 -11.22 18.94 -1.70
CA VAL A 269 -10.82 17.55 -1.47
C VAL A 269 -11.21 17.19 -0.05
N ARG A 270 -12.04 16.19 0.17
CA ARG A 270 -12.60 15.85 1.51
C ARG A 270 -13.23 17.05 2.20
N ASN A 271 -13.95 17.90 1.47
CA ASN A 271 -14.52 19.17 1.97
C ASN A 271 -13.45 20.20 2.44
N GLN A 272 -12.18 19.99 2.12
CA GLN A 272 -11.12 20.95 2.37
C GLN A 272 -10.88 21.78 1.10
N PRO A 273 -10.92 23.12 1.19
CA PRO A 273 -10.75 23.97 0.03
C PRO A 273 -9.31 23.95 -0.48
N VAL A 274 -9.16 23.82 -1.80
CA VAL A 274 -7.90 23.97 -2.52
C VAL A 274 -7.96 25.23 -3.37
N LYS A 275 -6.93 26.06 -3.31
CA LYS A 275 -6.88 27.32 -4.07
C LYS A 275 -6.77 27.03 -5.58
N PRO A 276 -7.77 27.44 -6.41
CA PRO A 276 -7.72 27.23 -7.85
C PRO A 276 -6.57 28.01 -8.50
N LYS A 277 -5.99 27.40 -9.53
CA LYS A 277 -5.00 27.99 -10.43
C LYS A 277 -5.40 27.70 -11.88
N THR A 278 -4.68 28.22 -12.85
CA THR A 278 -4.94 27.99 -14.28
C THR A 278 -4.50 26.58 -14.74
N ASP A 279 -3.48 26.05 -14.11
CA ASP A 279 -2.93 24.72 -14.36
C ASP A 279 -2.38 24.18 -13.03
N PHE A 280 -2.95 23.10 -12.51
CA PHE A 280 -2.54 22.56 -11.23
C PHE A 280 -3.04 21.12 -11.01
N TYR A 281 -2.39 20.43 -10.07
CA TYR A 281 -2.82 19.13 -9.60
C TYR A 281 -3.49 19.25 -8.25
N ILE A 282 -4.53 18.44 -8.04
CA ILE A 282 -5.07 18.13 -6.72
C ILE A 282 -4.77 16.67 -6.40
N TYR A 283 -4.46 16.42 -5.16
CA TYR A 283 -4.03 15.12 -4.68
C TYR A 283 -4.98 14.63 -3.58
N GLY A 284 -5.16 13.31 -3.51
CA GLY A 284 -5.95 12.68 -2.48
C GLY A 284 -5.70 11.17 -2.44
N PHE A 285 -6.44 10.50 -1.58
CA PHE A 285 -6.50 9.05 -1.57
C PHE A 285 -7.63 8.54 -2.49
N GLN A 286 -7.61 7.26 -2.84
CA GLN A 286 -8.57 6.68 -3.77
C GLN A 286 -10.03 6.87 -3.32
N GLU A 287 -10.27 6.84 -2.00
CA GLU A 287 -11.57 7.07 -1.39
C GLU A 287 -11.97 8.54 -1.29
N ASP A 288 -11.09 9.49 -1.63
CA ASP A 288 -11.39 10.90 -1.52
C ASP A 288 -12.28 11.38 -2.67
N THR A 289 -13.29 12.17 -2.34
CA THR A 289 -14.13 12.86 -3.32
C THR A 289 -13.49 14.18 -3.70
N PHE A 290 -13.31 14.42 -5.00
CA PHE A 290 -12.93 15.70 -5.57
C PHE A 290 -14.18 16.44 -6.02
N THR A 291 -14.39 17.64 -5.50
CA THR A 291 -15.57 18.45 -5.83
C THR A 291 -15.14 19.78 -6.42
N ILE A 292 -15.80 20.17 -7.51
CA ILE A 292 -15.51 21.41 -8.22
C ILE A 292 -16.78 22.20 -8.37
N LYS A 293 -16.69 23.52 -8.18
CA LYS A 293 -17.76 24.48 -8.46
C LYS A 293 -17.31 25.43 -9.56
N LEU A 294 -18.12 25.55 -10.60
CA LEU A 294 -17.87 26.48 -11.70
C LEU A 294 -18.57 27.83 -11.44
N LYS A 295 -17.97 28.91 -11.92
CA LYS A 295 -18.54 30.24 -11.84
C LYS A 295 -19.87 30.31 -12.59
N GLY A 296 -20.87 30.92 -11.95
CA GLY A 296 -22.21 31.06 -12.52
C GLY A 296 -23.06 29.80 -12.46
N ARG A 297 -22.58 28.70 -11.85
CA ARG A 297 -23.35 27.48 -11.62
C ARG A 297 -23.62 27.32 -10.13
N ALA A 298 -24.83 26.89 -9.80
CA ALA A 298 -25.25 26.68 -8.42
C ALA A 298 -24.77 25.32 -7.88
N GLU A 299 -24.69 24.32 -8.75
CA GLU A 299 -24.32 22.96 -8.40
C GLU A 299 -22.81 22.81 -8.15
N ARG A 300 -22.48 21.89 -7.24
CA ARG A 300 -21.14 21.32 -7.09
C ARG A 300 -21.05 20.05 -7.92
N ILE A 301 -19.97 19.91 -8.65
CA ILE A 301 -19.71 18.79 -9.53
C ILE A 301 -18.76 17.85 -8.81
N GLU A 302 -19.20 16.64 -8.55
CA GLU A 302 -18.35 15.57 -8.07
C GLU A 302 -17.61 14.95 -9.26
N VAL A 303 -16.27 14.91 -9.17
CA VAL A 303 -15.43 14.41 -10.27
C VAL A 303 -15.35 12.90 -10.19
N ALA A 304 -15.58 12.23 -11.30
CA ALA A 304 -15.52 10.77 -11.39
C ALA A 304 -14.09 10.24 -11.06
N ASP A 305 -14.02 9.15 -10.30
CA ASP A 305 -12.76 8.58 -9.81
C ASP A 305 -11.78 8.11 -10.90
N ASN A 306 -12.30 7.78 -12.08
CA ASN A 306 -11.49 7.34 -13.22
C ASN A 306 -10.92 8.49 -14.04
N LEU A 307 -11.20 9.74 -13.68
CA LEU A 307 -10.75 10.91 -14.42
C LEU A 307 -9.36 11.33 -13.92
N SER A 308 -8.37 11.34 -14.80
CA SER A 308 -7.00 11.79 -14.49
C SER A 308 -6.73 13.25 -14.91
N GLU A 309 -7.55 13.80 -15.80
CA GLU A 309 -7.45 15.17 -16.29
C GLU A 309 -8.84 15.79 -16.45
N LEU A 310 -8.97 17.05 -16.06
CA LEU A 310 -10.19 17.82 -16.19
C LEU A 310 -9.85 19.18 -16.81
N ARG A 311 -10.58 19.51 -17.88
CA ARG A 311 -10.46 20.81 -18.56
C ARG A 311 -11.75 21.60 -18.46
N THR A 312 -11.62 22.89 -18.18
CA THR A 312 -12.74 23.83 -18.22
C THR A 312 -12.74 24.60 -19.54
N ARG A 313 -13.91 25.13 -19.88
CA ARG A 313 -14.14 25.96 -21.05
C ARG A 313 -15.06 27.11 -20.72
N LYS A 314 -14.81 28.24 -21.36
CA LYS A 314 -15.70 29.40 -21.31
C LYS A 314 -16.45 29.49 -22.64
N LEU A 315 -17.76 29.36 -22.57
CA LEU A 315 -18.63 29.47 -23.71
C LEU A 315 -19.24 30.85 -23.73
N VAL A 316 -19.26 31.48 -24.90
CA VAL A 316 -19.93 32.74 -25.12
C VAL A 316 -21.13 32.50 -26.08
N VAL A 317 -22.32 32.53 -25.50
CA VAL A 317 -23.55 32.41 -26.28
C VAL A 317 -24.05 33.83 -26.63
N LYS A 318 -24.07 34.16 -27.89
CA LYS A 318 -24.62 35.42 -28.40
C LYS A 318 -26.04 35.20 -28.88
N ASN A 319 -27.00 35.95 -28.32
CA ASN A 319 -28.43 35.89 -28.65
C ASN A 319 -28.95 37.32 -28.85
N PRO A 320 -28.42 38.09 -29.83
CA PRO A 320 -28.74 39.51 -30.00
C PRO A 320 -30.23 39.74 -30.31
N ASP A 321 -30.85 38.83 -31.05
CA ASP A 321 -32.22 38.95 -31.52
C ASP A 321 -33.24 38.15 -30.68
N ASP A 322 -32.82 37.70 -29.52
CA ASP A 322 -33.66 36.96 -28.56
C ASP A 322 -34.34 35.68 -29.11
N TYR A 323 -33.65 34.96 -30.00
CA TYR A 323 -34.14 33.73 -30.59
C TYR A 323 -34.14 32.51 -29.66
N LEU A 324 -33.21 32.47 -28.69
CA LEU A 324 -33.15 31.38 -27.73
C LEU A 324 -34.36 31.42 -26.78
N ALA A 325 -35.06 30.31 -26.65
CA ALA A 325 -36.10 30.14 -25.66
C ALA A 325 -35.49 29.64 -24.32
N LYS A 326 -34.58 28.68 -24.41
CA LYS A 326 -33.89 28.08 -23.24
C LYS A 326 -32.50 27.56 -23.63
N PHE A 327 -31.62 27.52 -22.63
CA PHE A 327 -30.28 26.98 -22.75
C PHE A 327 -29.95 26.14 -21.52
N TRP A 328 -29.39 24.96 -21.71
CA TRP A 328 -29.06 24.05 -20.63
C TRP A 328 -27.61 23.57 -20.74
N VAL A 329 -26.99 23.32 -19.58
CA VAL A 329 -25.74 22.60 -19.42
C VAL A 329 -26.00 21.39 -18.51
N ASN A 330 -25.81 20.18 -19.00
CA ASN A 330 -26.16 18.94 -18.29
C ASN A 330 -27.60 18.99 -17.71
N GLU A 331 -28.59 19.37 -18.54
CA GLU A 331 -30.00 19.50 -18.14
C GLU A 331 -30.33 20.64 -17.15
N VAL A 332 -29.33 21.35 -16.63
CA VAL A 332 -29.51 22.52 -15.76
C VAL A 332 -29.72 23.75 -16.62
N GLU A 333 -30.88 24.41 -16.45
CA GLU A 333 -31.23 25.62 -17.19
C GLU A 333 -30.36 26.81 -16.77
N ILE A 334 -29.73 27.45 -17.75
CA ILE A 334 -28.90 28.63 -17.57
C ILE A 334 -29.67 29.87 -18.00
N PRO A 335 -29.73 30.94 -17.18
CA PRO A 335 -30.41 32.19 -17.56
C PRO A 335 -29.86 32.75 -18.87
N ILE A 336 -30.77 33.09 -19.78
CA ILE A 336 -30.39 33.66 -21.09
C ILE A 336 -30.51 35.18 -21.11
N GLY A 337 -29.56 35.81 -21.82
CA GLY A 337 -29.56 37.22 -22.15
C GLY A 337 -29.07 37.46 -23.58
N LYS A 338 -28.87 38.70 -24.00
CA LYS A 338 -28.30 39.03 -25.32
C LYS A 338 -26.88 38.45 -25.50
N LYS A 339 -26.14 38.30 -24.43
CA LYS A 339 -24.85 37.65 -24.35
C LYS A 339 -24.79 36.90 -23.01
N VAL A 340 -24.48 35.62 -23.05
CA VAL A 340 -24.31 34.79 -21.85
C VAL A 340 -22.95 34.16 -21.91
N GLU A 341 -22.20 34.29 -20.82
CA GLU A 341 -20.92 33.59 -20.64
C GLU A 341 -21.16 32.43 -19.67
N VAL A 342 -20.83 31.22 -20.12
CA VAL A 342 -21.06 29.99 -19.35
C VAL A 342 -19.75 29.27 -19.17
N CYS A 343 -19.44 28.95 -17.94
CA CYS A 343 -18.33 28.06 -17.59
C CYS A 343 -18.81 26.61 -17.62
N ALA A 344 -18.11 25.74 -18.36
CA ALA A 344 -18.45 24.35 -18.53
C ALA A 344 -17.21 23.46 -18.46
N LEU A 345 -17.42 22.19 -18.18
CA LEU A 345 -16.40 21.16 -18.32
C LEU A 345 -16.34 20.70 -19.78
N GLN A 346 -15.20 20.16 -20.19
CA GLN A 346 -15.02 19.60 -21.53
C GLN A 346 -16.02 18.47 -21.81
N THR A 347 -16.44 17.76 -20.78
CA THR A 347 -17.37 16.63 -20.83
C THR A 347 -18.84 17.07 -20.74
N ASP A 348 -19.13 18.34 -20.45
CA ASP A 348 -20.49 18.83 -20.30
C ASP A 348 -21.26 18.78 -21.62
N THR A 349 -22.53 18.38 -21.54
CA THR A 349 -23.47 18.38 -22.67
C THR A 349 -24.24 19.68 -22.68
N LEU A 350 -24.25 20.34 -23.83
CA LEU A 350 -25.04 21.56 -24.03
C LEU A 350 -26.30 21.25 -24.82
N SER A 351 -27.41 21.88 -24.47
CA SER A 351 -28.63 21.82 -25.23
C SER A 351 -29.33 23.19 -25.24
N TYR A 352 -30.09 23.47 -26.26
CA TYR A 352 -30.84 24.72 -26.38
C TYR A 352 -32.16 24.52 -27.12
N SER A 353 -33.10 25.41 -26.92
CA SER A 353 -34.32 25.49 -27.68
C SER A 353 -34.52 26.89 -28.30
N ILE A 354 -35.17 26.98 -29.44
CA ILE A 354 -35.42 28.21 -30.19
C ILE A 354 -36.87 28.60 -30.03
N ARG A 355 -37.16 29.90 -29.87
CA ARG A 355 -38.52 30.41 -29.79
C ARG A 355 -39.30 30.15 -31.10
N GLY A 356 -40.52 29.69 -30.98
CA GLY A 356 -41.42 29.45 -32.11
C GLY A 356 -41.17 28.16 -32.90
N LYS A 357 -40.19 27.34 -32.51
CA LYS A 357 -40.06 25.97 -33.02
C LYS A 357 -40.44 24.96 -31.95
N ALA A 358 -41.04 23.84 -32.34
CA ALA A 358 -41.27 22.72 -31.44
C ALA A 358 -39.91 22.37 -30.77
N ALA A 359 -39.95 22.09 -29.46
CA ALA A 359 -38.72 21.91 -28.64
C ALA A 359 -37.82 20.80 -29.21
N GLU A 360 -36.93 21.15 -30.11
CA GLU A 360 -35.83 20.31 -30.50
C GLU A 360 -34.67 20.56 -29.53
N HIS A 361 -34.47 19.64 -28.63
CA HIS A 361 -33.22 19.58 -27.84
C HIS A 361 -32.10 19.20 -28.80
N LYS A 362 -31.32 20.18 -29.29
CA LYS A 362 -30.10 19.89 -30.00
C LYS A 362 -28.96 19.78 -29.01
N ALA A 363 -28.50 18.56 -28.76
CA ALA A 363 -27.26 18.33 -28.05
C ALA A 363 -26.06 18.78 -28.92
N VAL A 364 -25.22 19.60 -28.35
CA VAL A 364 -23.96 20.04 -29.00
C VAL A 364 -22.79 19.50 -28.20
N THR A 365 -22.02 18.61 -28.80
CA THR A 365 -20.76 18.14 -28.20
C THR A 365 -19.66 19.12 -28.59
N LEU A 366 -19.00 19.71 -27.58
CA LEU A 366 -17.98 20.72 -27.79
C LEU A 366 -16.61 20.08 -27.97
N TYR A 367 -15.99 20.32 -29.11
CA TYR A 367 -14.60 19.94 -29.39
C TYR A 367 -13.62 21.12 -29.54
N GLU A 368 -14.11 22.38 -29.58
CA GLU A 368 -13.29 23.57 -29.79
C GLU A 368 -13.50 24.67 -28.73
N ASP A 369 -12.48 25.47 -28.50
CA ASP A 369 -12.39 26.45 -27.40
C ASP A 369 -13.35 27.62 -27.47
N THR A 370 -14.06 27.81 -28.60
CA THR A 370 -15.07 28.87 -28.72
C THR A 370 -16.21 28.41 -29.64
N LEU A 371 -17.38 28.16 -29.07
CA LEU A 371 -18.59 27.93 -29.85
C LEU A 371 -19.32 29.24 -30.07
N LEU A 372 -19.22 29.80 -31.26
CA LEU A 372 -20.05 30.90 -31.70
C LEU A 372 -21.36 30.33 -32.25
N ILE A 373 -22.44 30.33 -31.48
CA ILE A 373 -23.74 29.99 -31.99
C ILE A 373 -24.32 31.25 -32.65
N GLN A 374 -24.08 31.43 -33.95
CA GLN A 374 -24.78 32.41 -34.78
C GLN A 374 -26.02 31.74 -35.32
N LEU A 375 -27.18 32.18 -34.82
CA LEU A 375 -28.43 31.80 -35.46
C LEU A 375 -28.60 32.58 -36.76
N PRO A 376 -29.10 31.95 -37.84
CA PRO A 376 -29.27 32.64 -39.10
C PRO A 376 -30.18 33.85 -38.93
N GLN A 377 -29.76 35.04 -39.41
CA GLN A 377 -30.62 36.21 -39.51
C GLN A 377 -31.79 35.83 -40.43
N GLN A 378 -33.01 36.04 -39.96
CA GLN A 378 -34.16 36.04 -40.87
C GLN A 378 -34.01 37.22 -41.83
N GLY A 379 -33.50 36.93 -43.00
CA GLY A 379 -33.50 37.90 -44.11
C GLY A 379 -34.94 38.22 -44.49
N ASN A 380 -35.26 39.53 -44.56
CA ASN A 380 -36.48 40.02 -45.07
C ASN A 380 -36.84 39.34 -46.41
N SER A 381 -37.98 38.73 -46.46
CA SER A 381 -38.53 38.07 -47.62
C SER A 381 -38.64 38.95 -48.84
N SER A 382 -37.89 38.65 -49.89
CA SER A 382 -38.35 38.92 -51.26
C SER A 382 -37.67 37.86 -52.16
N THR A 383 -38.55 37.20 -52.92
CA THR A 383 -38.36 36.27 -54.04
C THR A 383 -38.10 34.79 -53.68
N ALA A 384 -39.11 34.01 -54.06
CA ALA A 384 -39.28 32.58 -53.83
C ALA A 384 -38.50 31.67 -54.80
N SER A 385 -37.26 32.01 -55.15
CA SER A 385 -36.45 31.19 -56.09
C SER A 385 -35.10 30.71 -55.54
N ASP A 386 -34.59 31.32 -54.44
CA ASP A 386 -33.25 30.97 -53.94
C ASP A 386 -33.30 30.09 -52.68
N LYS A 387 -34.45 29.77 -52.14
CA LYS A 387 -34.60 29.05 -50.88
C LYS A 387 -34.12 27.59 -50.93
N THR A 388 -34.27 26.93 -52.05
CA THR A 388 -33.97 25.50 -52.18
C THR A 388 -32.46 25.22 -52.23
N ILE A 389 -31.68 26.11 -52.87
CA ILE A 389 -30.22 25.90 -53.04
C ILE A 389 -29.47 26.09 -51.70
N TRP A 390 -29.89 27.04 -50.88
CA TRP A 390 -29.24 27.31 -49.60
C TRP A 390 -29.63 26.31 -48.53
N GLU A 391 -30.86 25.80 -48.53
CA GLU A 391 -31.27 24.71 -47.60
C GLU A 391 -30.58 23.40 -47.97
N ASP A 392 -30.38 23.10 -49.25
CA ASP A 392 -29.64 21.93 -49.70
C ASP A 392 -28.12 22.06 -49.40
N LEU A 393 -27.53 23.24 -49.59
CA LEU A 393 -26.11 23.51 -49.23
C LEU A 393 -25.88 23.43 -47.74
N LEU A 394 -26.80 23.90 -46.89
CA LEU A 394 -26.72 23.82 -45.46
C LEU A 394 -26.93 22.37 -44.98
N LEU A 395 -27.82 21.64 -45.63
CA LEU A 395 -28.01 20.20 -45.38
C LEU A 395 -26.75 19.39 -45.76
N PHE A 396 -26.11 19.74 -46.90
CA PHE A 396 -24.85 19.12 -47.33
C PHE A 396 -23.69 19.45 -46.41
N ALA A 397 -23.59 20.68 -45.88
CA ALA A 397 -22.56 21.08 -44.92
C ALA A 397 -22.72 20.37 -43.57
N VAL A 398 -23.97 20.24 -43.09
CA VAL A 398 -24.28 19.50 -41.87
C VAL A 398 -24.04 18.00 -42.06
N LEU A 399 -24.43 17.43 -43.21
CA LEU A 399 -24.14 16.03 -43.55
C LEU A 399 -22.64 15.75 -43.67
N ALA A 400 -21.87 16.66 -44.28
CA ALA A 400 -20.40 16.55 -44.37
C ALA A 400 -19.71 16.63 -43.01
N LEU A 401 -20.23 17.48 -42.10
CA LEU A 401 -19.72 17.54 -40.70
C LEU A 401 -20.09 16.29 -39.89
N ILE A 402 -21.29 15.74 -40.09
CA ILE A 402 -21.70 14.48 -39.44
C ILE A 402 -20.88 13.30 -39.98
N ILE A 403 -20.69 13.21 -41.29
CA ILE A 403 -19.91 12.13 -41.91
C ILE A 403 -18.44 12.26 -41.54
N GLY A 404 -17.88 13.47 -41.51
CA GLY A 404 -16.51 13.73 -41.08
C GLY A 404 -16.29 13.41 -39.59
N GLY A 405 -17.23 13.78 -38.73
CA GLY A 405 -17.20 13.49 -37.29
C GLY A 405 -17.34 11.99 -36.98
N VAL A 406 -18.29 11.33 -37.61
CA VAL A 406 -18.50 9.87 -37.43
C VAL A 406 -17.38 9.07 -38.08
N GLY A 407 -16.87 9.50 -39.25
CA GLY A 407 -15.73 8.87 -39.93
C GLY A 407 -14.43 9.02 -39.10
N GLY A 408 -14.18 10.19 -38.54
CA GLY A 408 -13.03 10.44 -37.68
C GLY A 408 -13.08 9.65 -36.38
N TYR A 409 -14.26 9.53 -35.78
CA TYR A 409 -14.45 8.71 -34.57
C TYR A 409 -14.30 7.21 -34.86
N ALA A 410 -14.88 6.72 -35.96
CA ALA A 410 -14.74 5.33 -36.38
C ALA A 410 -13.28 4.99 -36.73
N PHE A 411 -12.56 5.89 -37.41
CA PHE A 411 -11.15 5.70 -37.74
C PHE A 411 -10.27 5.68 -36.49
N ARG A 412 -10.51 6.58 -35.53
CA ARG A 412 -9.75 6.63 -34.29
C ARG A 412 -10.06 5.43 -33.38
N SER A 413 -11.30 4.97 -33.35
CA SER A 413 -11.66 3.75 -32.58
C SER A 413 -11.09 2.49 -33.22
N TYR A 414 -10.93 2.48 -34.55
CA TYR A 414 -10.34 1.36 -35.29
C TYR A 414 -8.82 1.29 -35.04
N THR A 415 -8.10 2.42 -35.14
CA THR A 415 -6.66 2.49 -34.81
C THR A 415 -6.35 2.13 -33.36
N TYR A 416 -7.22 2.56 -32.43
CA TYR A 416 -7.06 2.21 -31.02
C TYR A 416 -7.29 0.72 -30.75
N LYS A 417 -8.24 0.08 -31.45
CA LYS A 417 -8.42 -1.38 -31.39
C LYS A 417 -7.24 -2.15 -31.95
N GLU A 418 -6.65 -1.70 -33.07
CA GLU A 418 -5.45 -2.32 -33.63
C GLU A 418 -4.23 -2.18 -32.70
N GLU A 419 -4.02 -1.01 -32.08
CA GLU A 419 -2.95 -0.84 -31.08
C GLU A 419 -3.16 -1.73 -29.86
N LEU A 420 -4.38 -1.89 -29.38
CA LEU A 420 -4.72 -2.78 -28.27
C LEU A 420 -4.47 -4.25 -28.64
N GLN A 421 -4.85 -4.67 -29.82
CA GLN A 421 -4.56 -6.03 -30.30
C GLN A 421 -3.07 -6.30 -30.47
N GLN A 422 -2.29 -5.33 -30.99
CA GLN A 422 -0.84 -5.47 -31.09
C GLN A 422 -0.16 -5.56 -29.72
N LYS A 423 -0.59 -4.77 -28.74
CA LYS A 423 -0.09 -4.84 -27.36
C LYS A 423 -0.45 -6.17 -26.66
N GLN A 424 -1.67 -6.66 -26.90
CA GLN A 424 -2.10 -7.95 -26.38
C GLN A 424 -1.26 -9.09 -26.97
N GLN A 425 -1.00 -9.04 -28.27
CA GLN A 425 -0.18 -10.05 -28.96
C GLN A 425 1.29 -10.01 -28.50
N GLN A 426 1.86 -8.82 -28.25
CA GLN A 426 3.18 -8.69 -27.64
C GLN A 426 3.26 -9.25 -26.22
N LEU A 427 2.19 -9.10 -25.43
CA LEU A 427 2.09 -9.66 -24.09
C LEU A 427 2.03 -11.18 -24.12
N ASP A 428 1.25 -11.74 -25.03
CA ASP A 428 1.11 -13.19 -25.19
C ASP A 428 2.41 -13.84 -25.70
N ASP A 429 3.13 -13.20 -26.63
CA ASP A 429 4.44 -13.62 -27.11
C ASP A 429 5.50 -13.58 -25.99
N THR A 430 5.45 -12.55 -25.14
CA THR A 430 6.38 -12.42 -24.00
C THR A 430 6.11 -13.49 -22.94
N ASN A 431 4.85 -13.79 -22.66
CA ASN A 431 4.46 -14.86 -21.75
C ASN A 431 4.87 -16.25 -22.29
N ALA A 432 4.72 -16.50 -23.58
CA ALA A 432 5.16 -17.73 -24.22
C ALA A 432 6.69 -17.91 -24.20
N LEU A 433 7.46 -16.84 -24.29
CA LEU A 433 8.92 -16.83 -24.12
C LEU A 433 9.31 -17.14 -22.67
N LEU A 434 8.63 -16.55 -21.69
CA LEU A 434 8.84 -16.80 -20.27
C LEU A 434 8.52 -18.27 -19.89
N GLU A 435 7.45 -18.84 -20.44
CA GLU A 435 7.14 -20.25 -20.24
C GLU A 435 8.21 -21.18 -20.82
N LYS A 436 8.73 -20.86 -22.02
CA LYS A 436 9.83 -21.63 -22.63
C LYS A 436 11.13 -21.54 -21.82
N GLU A 437 11.47 -20.39 -21.27
CA GLU A 437 12.63 -20.23 -20.39
C GLU A 437 12.45 -20.99 -19.06
N ASN A 438 11.28 -20.92 -18.48
CA ASN A 438 10.96 -21.70 -17.28
C ASN A 438 11.03 -23.20 -17.54
N GLN A 439 10.51 -23.70 -18.66
CA GLN A 439 10.65 -25.13 -19.03
C GLN A 439 12.10 -25.53 -19.24
N LYS A 440 12.97 -24.69 -19.79
CA LYS A 440 14.41 -24.96 -19.90
C LYS A 440 15.11 -25.01 -18.54
N LEU A 441 14.72 -24.15 -17.60
CA LEU A 441 15.25 -24.15 -16.22
C LEU A 441 14.89 -25.43 -15.46
N PHE A 442 13.69 -25.96 -15.70
CA PHE A 442 13.26 -27.25 -15.06
C PHE A 442 13.77 -28.49 -15.76
N SER A 443 14.35 -28.39 -16.97
CA SER A 443 14.87 -29.53 -17.74
C SER A 443 16.39 -29.72 -17.63
N LEU A 444 17.08 -28.93 -16.83
CA LEU A 444 18.50 -29.12 -16.55
C LEU A 444 18.70 -30.34 -15.65
N PRO A 445 19.49 -31.35 -16.06
CA PRO A 445 19.74 -32.52 -15.23
C PRO A 445 20.53 -32.12 -13.99
N THR A 446 19.99 -32.43 -12.84
CA THR A 446 20.69 -32.37 -11.54
C THR A 446 21.92 -33.31 -11.65
N LYS A 447 23.09 -32.70 -11.72
CA LYS A 447 24.36 -33.39 -11.49
C LYS A 447 24.70 -33.40 -10.01
#